data_6c3186f55a800c341e6e0da20376188a
#
_entry.id   6c3186f55a800c341e6e0da20376188a
#
_cell.length_a   1.000
_cell.length_b   1.000
_cell.length_c   1.000
_cell.angle_alpha   90.00
_cell.angle_beta   90.00
_cell.angle_gamma   90.00
#
_symmetry.space_group_name_H-M   'P 1'
#
loop_
_entity.id
_entity.type
_entity.pdbx_description
1 polymer ?
#
loop_
_entity_poly.entity_id
_entity_poly.type
_entity_poly.pdbx_seq_one_letter_code
_entity_poly.pdbx_strand_id
1 'polypeptide(L)'
;MSEGIFSTHDALKSALKDYIVTHLRKSPVLLEALQSRLDDEGVLFREPYVESSAEYEKVPDGMASADIPNWMRGFFSLLAEDGLGVYASPFRHQITALEKYFAGKDLFVSTGTGSGKTECFLWPLMAALAREAHDTPSTWEKRGVRCIVMYPMNALVSDQISRL
;
A
#
# COMPACT_ATOMS: atom_id res chain seq x y z
N MET A 1 -4.44 25.37 16.70
CA MET A 1 -3.23 24.89 17.40
C MET A 1 -3.02 23.46 16.96
N SER A 2 -1.91 23.16 16.30
CA SER A 2 -1.58 21.77 15.95
C SER A 2 -1.29 21.04 17.25
N GLU A 3 -2.16 20.11 17.62
CA GLU A 3 -1.86 19.19 18.71
C GLU A 3 -0.61 18.41 18.33
N GLY A 4 0.43 18.49 19.14
CA GLY A 4 1.67 17.76 18.92
C GLY A 4 1.47 16.27 19.17
N ILE A 5 2.38 15.42 18.65
CA ILE A 5 2.34 13.96 18.81
C ILE A 5 2.17 13.57 20.29
N PHE A 6 2.84 14.27 21.20
CA PHE A 6 2.75 13.98 22.64
C PHE A 6 1.35 14.28 23.23
N SER A 7 0.70 15.38 22.83
CA SER A 7 -0.65 15.67 23.31
C SER A 7 -1.67 14.66 22.78
N THR A 8 -1.52 14.21 21.55
CA THR A 8 -2.35 13.13 20.98
C THR A 8 -2.11 11.81 21.70
N HIS A 9 -0.86 11.47 22.01
CA HIS A 9 -0.50 10.29 22.79
C HIS A 9 -1.15 10.31 24.18
N ASP A 10 -1.07 11.44 24.91
CA ASP A 10 -1.64 11.59 26.23
C ASP A 10 -3.17 11.50 26.21
N ALA A 11 -3.83 12.08 25.19
CA ALA A 11 -5.25 11.98 25.00
C ALA A 11 -5.70 10.52 24.74
N LEU A 12 -4.98 9.78 23.88
CA LEU A 12 -5.24 8.37 23.60
C LEU A 12 -5.02 7.49 24.84
N LYS A 13 -3.96 7.74 25.60
CA LYS A 13 -3.66 7.06 26.88
C LYS A 13 -4.81 7.25 27.88
N SER A 14 -5.25 8.49 28.05
CA SER A 14 -6.38 8.80 28.94
C SER A 14 -7.66 8.11 28.50
N ALA A 15 -8.01 8.22 27.22
CA ALA A 15 -9.23 7.61 26.67
C ALA A 15 -9.22 6.08 26.80
N LEU A 16 -8.08 5.44 26.59
CA LEU A 16 -7.93 3.99 26.75
C LEU A 16 -8.09 3.56 28.22
N LYS A 17 -7.51 4.31 29.16
CA LYS A 17 -7.70 4.09 30.61
C LYS A 17 -9.16 4.19 30.98
N ASP A 18 -9.86 5.25 30.56
CA ASP A 18 -11.27 5.48 30.85
C ASP A 18 -12.15 4.35 30.27
N TYR A 19 -11.84 3.88 29.08
CA TYR A 19 -12.52 2.74 28.46
C TYR A 19 -12.39 1.48 29.32
N ILE A 20 -11.18 1.12 29.76
CA ILE A 20 -10.92 -0.07 30.57
C ILE A 20 -11.61 0.04 31.93
N VAL A 21 -11.47 1.18 32.61
CA VAL A 21 -12.09 1.47 33.90
C VAL A 21 -13.62 1.35 33.81
N THR A 22 -14.21 1.85 32.72
CA THR A 22 -15.67 1.80 32.52
C THR A 22 -16.17 0.36 32.38
N HIS A 23 -15.42 -0.51 31.70
CA HIS A 23 -15.80 -1.92 31.54
C HIS A 23 -15.64 -2.74 32.80
N LEU A 24 -14.75 -2.35 33.71
CA LEU A 24 -14.45 -3.06 34.95
C LEU A 24 -15.17 -2.54 36.18
N ARG A 25 -16.07 -1.54 36.06
CA ARG A 25 -16.82 -0.92 37.15
C ARG A 25 -17.56 -1.92 38.06
N LYS A 26 -17.89 -3.12 37.55
CA LYS A 26 -18.60 -4.15 38.33
C LYS A 26 -17.72 -4.88 39.34
N SER A 27 -16.43 -4.69 39.35
CA SER A 27 -15.47 -5.35 40.25
C SER A 27 -14.53 -4.33 40.92
N PRO A 28 -14.90 -3.70 42.05
CA PRO A 28 -14.10 -2.66 42.67
C PRO A 28 -12.69 -3.08 43.07
N VAL A 29 -12.53 -4.32 43.54
CA VAL A 29 -11.23 -4.86 43.97
C VAL A 29 -10.28 -5.03 42.74
N LEU A 30 -10.80 -5.52 41.64
CA LEU A 30 -10.03 -5.68 40.41
C LEU A 30 -9.70 -4.31 39.81
N LEU A 31 -10.63 -3.35 39.91
CA LEU A 31 -10.43 -1.99 39.43
C LEU A 31 -9.28 -1.29 40.15
N GLU A 32 -9.25 -1.35 41.47
CA GLU A 32 -8.20 -0.74 42.30
C GLU A 32 -6.83 -1.36 42.00
N ALA A 33 -6.74 -2.69 41.93
CA ALA A 33 -5.52 -3.40 41.62
C ALA A 33 -5.03 -3.09 40.18
N LEU A 34 -5.95 -2.88 39.23
CA LEU A 34 -5.62 -2.58 37.85
C LEU A 34 -5.21 -1.12 37.66
N GLN A 35 -5.92 -0.17 38.29
CA GLN A 35 -5.59 1.26 38.20
C GLN A 35 -4.15 1.57 38.60
N SER A 36 -3.64 0.88 39.64
CA SER A 36 -2.25 1.03 40.06
C SER A 36 -1.22 0.59 39.01
N ARG A 37 -1.63 -0.28 38.06
CA ARG A 37 -0.73 -0.84 37.02
C ARG A 37 -0.96 -0.25 35.64
N LEU A 38 -2.09 0.41 35.40
CA LEU A 38 -2.38 0.98 34.09
C LEU A 38 -1.46 2.14 33.69
N ASP A 39 -0.78 2.73 34.67
CA ASP A 39 0.21 3.80 34.48
C ASP A 39 1.63 3.29 34.29
N ASP A 40 1.87 2.00 34.55
CA ASP A 40 3.19 1.41 34.36
C ASP A 40 3.55 1.38 32.88
N GLU A 41 4.79 1.74 32.55
CA GLU A 41 5.31 1.69 31.19
C GLU A 41 5.24 0.26 30.63
N GLY A 42 4.78 0.16 29.38
CA GLY A 42 4.67 -1.13 28.67
C GLY A 42 3.42 -1.93 28.98
N VAL A 43 2.54 -1.50 29.89
CA VAL A 43 1.27 -2.16 30.22
C VAL A 43 0.19 -1.78 29.21
N LEU A 44 -0.12 -0.49 29.05
CA LEU A 44 -1.10 0.01 28.07
C LEU A 44 -0.45 0.74 26.89
N PHE A 45 0.70 1.34 27.10
CA PHE A 45 1.35 2.22 26.15
C PHE A 45 2.86 2.12 26.29
N ARG A 46 3.54 2.56 25.24
CA ARG A 46 5.00 2.84 25.25
C ARG A 46 5.20 4.29 24.87
N GLU A 47 6.34 4.85 25.28
CA GLU A 47 6.71 6.18 24.83
C GLU A 47 6.72 6.24 23.29
N PRO A 48 6.10 7.26 22.69
CA PRO A 48 6.14 7.43 21.25
C PRO A 48 7.54 7.79 20.80
N TYR A 49 7.99 7.19 19.72
CA TYR A 49 9.20 7.59 19.04
C TYR A 49 8.88 8.02 17.61
N VAL A 50 9.69 8.91 17.08
CA VAL A 50 9.55 9.41 15.72
C VAL A 50 10.66 8.80 14.88
N GLU A 51 10.26 8.10 13.83
CA GLU A 51 11.17 7.58 12.82
C GLU A 51 10.92 8.32 11.51
N SER A 52 11.97 8.84 10.88
CA SER A 52 11.90 9.41 9.55
C SER A 52 12.18 8.32 8.52
N SER A 53 11.33 8.19 7.53
CA SER A 53 11.62 7.40 6.33
C SER A 53 12.04 8.33 5.19
N ALA A 54 13.04 7.90 4.41
CA ALA A 54 13.42 8.64 3.21
C ALA A 54 12.24 8.69 2.22
N GLU A 55 12.09 9.79 1.53
CA GLU A 55 11.14 9.89 0.42
C GLU A 55 11.52 8.93 -0.70
N TYR A 56 10.51 8.33 -1.32
CA TYR A 56 10.74 7.48 -2.49
C TYR A 56 11.12 8.33 -3.70
N GLU A 57 12.16 7.88 -4.42
CA GLU A 57 12.63 8.55 -5.64
C GLU A 57 11.53 8.55 -6.70
N LYS A 58 11.15 9.72 -7.15
CA LYS A 58 10.23 9.91 -8.28
C LYS A 58 11.00 10.00 -9.59
N VAL A 59 10.39 9.52 -10.67
CA VAL A 59 10.93 9.59 -12.02
C VAL A 59 10.16 10.65 -12.80
N PRO A 60 10.74 11.86 -13.00
CA PRO A 60 10.05 12.96 -13.65
C PRO A 60 9.63 12.66 -15.09
N ASP A 61 10.47 11.92 -15.82
CA ASP A 61 10.22 11.53 -17.21
C ASP A 61 9.20 10.40 -17.35
N GLY A 62 8.65 9.95 -16.24
CA GLY A 62 7.61 8.92 -16.21
C GLY A 62 8.00 7.64 -16.93
N MET A 63 7.07 7.09 -17.69
CA MET A 63 7.26 5.86 -18.45
C MET A 63 8.17 6.03 -19.68
N ALA A 64 8.45 7.26 -20.12
CA ALA A 64 9.35 7.53 -21.23
C ALA A 64 10.78 7.05 -20.96
N SER A 65 11.21 7.06 -19.69
CA SER A 65 12.53 6.61 -19.26
C SER A 65 12.64 5.10 -19.00
N ALA A 66 11.54 4.35 -19.05
CA ALA A 66 11.52 2.92 -18.74
C ALA A 66 12.20 2.10 -19.85
N ASP A 67 13.01 1.11 -19.47
CA ASP A 67 13.65 0.16 -20.40
C ASP A 67 12.66 -0.97 -20.76
N ILE A 68 11.67 -0.61 -21.58
CA ILE A 68 10.62 -1.50 -22.09
C ILE A 68 10.39 -1.22 -23.58
N PRO A 69 9.70 -2.09 -24.32
CA PRO A 69 9.41 -1.87 -25.74
C PRO A 69 8.71 -0.52 -26.03
N ASN A 70 9.09 0.15 -27.11
CA ASN A 70 8.60 1.49 -27.47
C ASN A 70 7.07 1.57 -27.52
N TRP A 71 6.40 0.60 -28.12
CA TRP A 71 4.94 0.57 -28.20
C TRP A 71 4.31 0.45 -26.82
N MET A 72 4.95 -0.28 -25.90
CA MET A 72 4.47 -0.41 -24.52
C MET A 72 4.69 0.89 -23.75
N ARG A 73 5.80 1.62 -23.98
CA ARG A 73 5.98 2.98 -23.42
C ARG A 73 4.85 3.90 -23.88
N GLY A 74 4.51 3.87 -25.17
CA GLY A 74 3.39 4.64 -25.71
C GLY A 74 2.07 4.28 -25.05
N PHE A 75 1.77 3.00 -24.86
CA PHE A 75 0.60 2.53 -24.15
C PHE A 75 0.52 3.09 -22.72
N PHE A 76 1.58 2.95 -21.92
CA PHE A 76 1.60 3.47 -20.55
C PHE A 76 1.57 5.01 -20.48
N SER A 77 2.16 5.70 -21.47
CA SER A 77 2.07 7.17 -21.55
C SER A 77 0.64 7.64 -21.78
N LEU A 78 -0.10 6.98 -22.67
CA LEU A 78 -1.52 7.27 -22.88
C LEU A 78 -2.36 7.03 -21.61
N LEU A 79 -2.11 5.93 -20.90
CA LEU A 79 -2.79 5.66 -19.63
C LEU A 79 -2.49 6.73 -18.57
N ALA A 80 -1.26 7.25 -18.55
CA ALA A 80 -0.88 8.33 -17.64
C ALA A 80 -1.56 9.66 -18.00
N GLU A 81 -1.65 9.99 -19.28
CA GLU A 81 -2.34 11.19 -19.78
C GLU A 81 -3.83 11.15 -19.46
N ASP A 82 -4.47 9.99 -19.60
CA ASP A 82 -5.90 9.78 -19.34
C ASP A 82 -6.20 9.53 -17.83
N GLY A 83 -5.19 9.46 -16.97
CA GLY A 83 -5.35 9.22 -15.54
C GLY A 83 -5.82 7.80 -15.19
N LEU A 84 -5.54 6.83 -16.04
CA LEU A 84 -5.98 5.43 -15.93
C LEU A 84 -4.97 4.57 -15.15
N GLY A 85 -4.78 4.87 -13.87
CA GLY A 85 -3.97 4.05 -12.95
C GLY A 85 -2.46 4.11 -13.18
N VAL A 86 -1.99 4.99 -14.04
CA VAL A 86 -0.57 5.27 -14.27
C VAL A 86 -0.28 6.72 -13.91
N TYR A 87 0.82 6.97 -13.19
CA TYR A 87 1.18 8.30 -12.74
C TYR A 87 2.17 8.95 -13.69
N ALA A 88 2.03 10.27 -13.90
CA ALA A 88 2.97 11.05 -14.71
C ALA A 88 4.40 11.03 -14.15
N SER A 89 4.53 11.01 -12.82
CA SER A 89 5.81 10.90 -12.11
C SER A 89 5.78 9.71 -11.14
N PRO A 90 5.93 8.48 -11.64
CA PRO A 90 5.93 7.28 -10.83
C PRO A 90 7.16 7.19 -9.94
N PHE A 91 7.11 6.32 -8.94
CA PHE A 91 8.29 6.01 -8.15
C PHE A 91 9.26 5.08 -8.93
N ARG A 92 10.56 5.25 -8.68
CA ARG A 92 11.61 4.44 -9.33
C ARG A 92 11.37 2.94 -9.19
N HIS A 93 10.96 2.46 -8.01
CA HIS A 93 10.72 1.04 -7.79
C HIS A 93 9.54 0.49 -8.59
N GLN A 94 8.54 1.31 -8.93
CA GLN A 94 7.41 0.92 -9.79
C GLN A 94 7.88 0.69 -11.23
N ILE A 95 8.71 1.60 -11.77
CA ILE A 95 9.33 1.44 -13.09
C ILE A 95 10.25 0.22 -13.10
N THR A 96 11.11 0.09 -12.09
CA THR A 96 12.01 -1.06 -11.97
C THR A 96 11.26 -2.39 -11.93
N ALA A 97 10.09 -2.44 -11.28
CA ALA A 97 9.25 -3.64 -11.27
C ALA A 97 8.79 -4.00 -12.68
N LEU A 98 8.33 -3.03 -13.46
CA LEU A 98 7.90 -3.22 -14.83
C LEU A 98 9.07 -3.66 -15.74
N GLU A 99 10.23 -3.03 -15.63
CA GLU A 99 11.45 -3.41 -16.37
C GLU A 99 11.90 -4.85 -16.07
N LYS A 100 11.87 -5.25 -14.79
CA LYS A 100 12.20 -6.62 -14.39
C LYS A 100 11.22 -7.64 -14.93
N TYR A 101 9.93 -7.30 -14.97
CA TYR A 101 8.92 -8.13 -15.62
C TYR A 101 9.27 -8.36 -17.12
N PHE A 102 9.61 -7.30 -17.86
CA PHE A 102 10.01 -7.43 -19.27
C PHE A 102 11.32 -8.21 -19.44
N ALA A 103 12.21 -8.15 -18.47
CA ALA A 103 13.41 -8.99 -18.43
C ALA A 103 13.15 -10.45 -18.03
N GLY A 104 11.89 -10.85 -17.83
CA GLY A 104 11.50 -12.22 -17.46
C GLY A 104 11.92 -12.62 -16.05
N LYS A 105 11.98 -11.66 -15.11
CA LYS A 105 12.36 -11.90 -13.73
C LYS A 105 11.15 -12.00 -12.84
N ASP A 106 11.20 -12.88 -11.85
CA ASP A 106 10.28 -12.87 -10.72
C ASP A 106 10.55 -11.65 -9.86
N LEU A 107 9.47 -11.13 -9.23
CA LEU A 107 9.52 -9.90 -8.45
C LEU A 107 9.16 -10.16 -7.00
N PHE A 108 10.01 -9.69 -6.11
CA PHE A 108 9.73 -9.54 -4.70
C PHE A 108 9.84 -8.06 -4.33
N VAL A 109 8.72 -7.44 -3.93
CA VAL A 109 8.65 -6.01 -3.63
C VAL A 109 8.52 -5.80 -2.12
N SER A 110 9.57 -5.26 -1.49
CA SER A 110 9.59 -4.89 -0.08
C SER A 110 9.83 -3.39 0.06
N THR A 111 8.76 -2.66 0.32
CA THR A 111 8.78 -1.20 0.55
C THR A 111 7.80 -0.86 1.67
N GLY A 112 7.92 0.32 2.28
CA GLY A 112 7.03 0.79 3.35
C GLY A 112 5.57 0.92 2.91
N THR A 113 4.69 1.18 3.85
CA THR A 113 3.28 1.46 3.59
C THR A 113 3.13 2.77 2.79
N GLY A 114 2.13 2.84 1.91
CA GLY A 114 1.88 4.05 1.09
C GLY A 114 2.87 4.27 -0.06
N SER A 115 3.75 3.31 -0.36
CA SER A 115 4.77 3.44 -1.42
C SER A 115 4.27 3.10 -2.83
N GLY A 116 2.99 2.76 -3.01
CA GLY A 116 2.49 2.33 -4.31
C GLY A 116 2.97 0.93 -4.73
N LYS A 117 2.98 -0.03 -3.80
CA LYS A 117 3.32 -1.44 -4.12
C LYS A 117 2.32 -2.10 -5.06
N THR A 118 1.08 -1.66 -5.05
CA THR A 118 0.02 -2.18 -5.93
C THR A 118 0.41 -2.03 -7.40
N GLU A 119 0.94 -0.91 -7.77
CA GLU A 119 1.39 -0.61 -9.13
C GLU A 119 2.54 -1.52 -9.58
N CYS A 120 3.37 -1.98 -8.66
CA CYS A 120 4.49 -2.88 -8.97
C CYS A 120 4.04 -4.25 -9.51
N PHE A 121 2.82 -4.71 -9.23
CA PHE A 121 2.26 -5.91 -9.84
C PHE A 121 1.15 -5.59 -10.85
N LEU A 122 0.41 -4.49 -10.67
CA LEU A 122 -0.69 -4.11 -11.54
C LEU A 122 -0.17 -3.72 -12.94
N TRP A 123 0.90 -2.93 -13.02
CA TRP A 123 1.47 -2.55 -14.31
C TRP A 123 2.05 -3.72 -15.10
N PRO A 124 2.82 -4.66 -14.52
CA PRO A 124 3.15 -5.93 -15.18
C PRO A 124 1.93 -6.71 -15.67
N LEU A 125 0.84 -6.75 -14.90
CA LEU A 125 -0.40 -7.39 -15.33
C LEU A 125 -1.01 -6.67 -16.55
N MET A 126 -1.12 -5.35 -16.51
CA MET A 126 -1.61 -4.53 -17.64
C MET A 126 -0.72 -4.74 -18.88
N ALA A 127 0.59 -4.78 -18.70
CA ALA A 127 1.53 -5.06 -19.77
C ALA A 127 1.36 -6.46 -20.38
N ALA A 128 1.09 -7.47 -19.54
CA ALA A 128 0.80 -8.83 -20.01
C ALA A 128 -0.47 -8.87 -20.86
N LEU A 129 -1.52 -8.22 -20.41
CA LEU A 129 -2.80 -8.15 -21.12
C LEU A 129 -2.68 -7.36 -22.42
N ALA A 130 -2.00 -6.21 -22.40
CA ALA A 130 -1.75 -5.42 -23.60
C ALA A 130 -0.91 -6.18 -24.64
N ARG A 131 0.09 -6.94 -24.18
CA ARG A 131 0.89 -7.80 -25.06
C ARG A 131 0.07 -8.93 -25.65
N GLU A 132 -0.80 -9.59 -24.89
CA GLU A 132 -1.71 -10.61 -25.44
C GLU A 132 -2.63 -10.02 -26.50
N ALA A 133 -3.22 -8.86 -26.24
CA ALA A 133 -4.10 -8.18 -27.20
C ALA A 133 -3.35 -7.76 -28.47
N HIS A 134 -2.10 -7.34 -28.35
CA HIS A 134 -1.27 -6.90 -29.47
C HIS A 134 -0.76 -8.08 -30.31
N ASP A 135 -0.18 -9.11 -29.66
CA ASP A 135 0.54 -10.19 -30.34
C ASP A 135 -0.41 -11.31 -30.82
N THR A 136 -1.49 -11.55 -30.08
CA THR A 136 -2.44 -12.65 -30.34
C THR A 136 -3.89 -12.22 -30.15
N PRO A 137 -4.43 -11.27 -30.94
CA PRO A 137 -5.77 -10.70 -30.73
C PRO A 137 -6.89 -11.76 -30.76
N SER A 138 -6.72 -12.87 -31.45
CA SER A 138 -7.69 -13.97 -31.49
C SER A 138 -7.89 -14.68 -30.14
N THR A 139 -6.93 -14.59 -29.24
CA THR A 139 -7.06 -15.14 -27.87
C THR A 139 -7.88 -14.23 -27.00
N TRP A 140 -7.90 -12.92 -27.29
CA TRP A 140 -8.66 -11.92 -26.56
C TRP A 140 -10.18 -12.12 -26.69
N GLU A 141 -10.64 -12.67 -27.79
CA GLU A 141 -12.04 -13.01 -28.02
C GLU A 141 -12.52 -14.19 -27.17
N LYS A 142 -11.59 -15.00 -26.65
CA LYS A 142 -11.91 -16.17 -25.82
C LYS A 142 -11.99 -15.78 -24.35
N ARG A 143 -13.10 -16.15 -23.70
CA ARG A 143 -13.22 -16.01 -22.26
C ARG A 143 -12.24 -16.92 -21.53
N GLY A 144 -11.51 -16.40 -20.55
CA GLY A 144 -10.57 -17.18 -19.75
C GLY A 144 -10.01 -16.36 -18.61
N VAL A 145 -9.55 -17.03 -17.55
CA VAL A 145 -8.81 -16.41 -16.45
C VAL A 145 -7.38 -16.17 -16.93
N ARG A 146 -6.93 -14.93 -16.90
CA ARG A 146 -5.58 -14.52 -17.31
C ARG A 146 -4.67 -14.20 -16.14
N CYS A 147 -5.26 -13.90 -15.00
CA CYS A 147 -4.52 -13.57 -13.80
C CYS A 147 -5.29 -14.02 -12.56
N ILE A 148 -4.56 -14.42 -11.54
CA ILE A 148 -5.09 -14.67 -10.21
C ILE A 148 -4.31 -13.80 -9.24
N VAL A 149 -5.03 -12.94 -8.51
CA VAL A 149 -4.45 -12.11 -7.46
C VAL A 149 -4.95 -12.62 -6.10
N MET A 150 -4.02 -12.96 -5.22
CA MET A 150 -4.35 -13.49 -3.89
C MET A 150 -4.00 -12.49 -2.81
N TYR A 151 -4.94 -12.25 -1.91
CA TYR A 151 -4.74 -11.41 -0.73
C TYR A 151 -4.99 -12.24 0.53
N PRO A 152 -4.23 -11.99 1.61
CA PRO A 152 -4.37 -12.75 2.85
C PRO A 152 -5.66 -12.44 3.62
N MET A 153 -6.35 -11.34 3.29
CA MET A 153 -7.55 -10.89 4.00
C MET A 153 -8.63 -10.38 3.04
N ASN A 154 -9.89 -10.73 3.31
CA ASN A 154 -11.03 -10.30 2.49
C ASN A 154 -11.21 -8.79 2.42
N ALA A 155 -10.90 -8.06 3.50
CA ALA A 155 -10.97 -6.59 3.52
C ALA A 155 -10.03 -5.96 2.47
N LEU A 156 -8.82 -6.52 2.29
CA LEU A 156 -7.87 -6.08 1.27
C LEU A 156 -8.37 -6.35 -0.15
N VAL A 157 -9.07 -7.48 -0.36
CA VAL A 157 -9.69 -7.78 -1.66
C VAL A 157 -10.72 -6.72 -2.02
N SER A 158 -11.62 -6.39 -1.08
CA SER A 158 -12.68 -5.39 -1.31
C SER A 158 -12.12 -4.00 -1.61
N ASP A 159 -11.09 -3.58 -0.87
CA ASP A 159 -10.40 -2.30 -1.09
C ASP A 159 -9.75 -2.25 -2.48
N GLN A 160 -9.09 -3.32 -2.92
CA GLN A 160 -8.43 -3.35 -4.21
C GLN A 160 -9.42 -3.43 -5.38
N ILE A 161 -10.54 -4.16 -5.25
CA ILE A 161 -11.59 -4.20 -6.30
C ILE A 161 -12.18 -2.81 -6.54
N SER A 162 -12.32 -2.00 -5.50
CA SER A 162 -12.85 -0.64 -5.65
C SER A 162 -11.89 0.33 -6.35
N ARG A 163 -10.61 -0.05 -6.51
CA ARG A 163 -9.55 0.74 -7.16
C ARG A 163 -9.27 0.32 -8.60
N LEU A 164 -9.76 -0.86 -9.01
CA LEU A 164 -9.67 -1.40 -10.37
C LEU A 164 -10.85 -0.99 -11.23
#